data_3bfb9bb8d3fccf362550e15b2b9cf5d7
#
_entry.id   3bfb9bb8d3fccf362550e15b2b9cf5d7
#
_cell.length_a   1.000
_cell.length_b   1.000
_cell.length_c   1.000
_cell.angle_alpha   90.00
_cell.angle_beta   90.00
_cell.angle_gamma   90.00
#
_symmetry.space_group_name_H-M   'P 1'
#
loop_
_entity.id
_entity.type
_entity.pdbx_description
1 polymer ?
#
loop_
_entity_poly.entity_id
_entity_poly.type
_entity_poly.pdbx_seq_one_letter_code
_entity_poly.pdbx_strand_id
1 'polypeptide(L)'
;MKHNAADVAVLDPDYMGFIFYEKSPRNYDLNEIPSLPLAIKKVGVFVNAELDFVLEKVRQFGFEVIQLHGNESPEYCAELKTRRAEFVSASHPNLGRTVQKAVEVPALSPIEVPVPSPIEVWKVFSIKDSFDFSILKEYEPVVDKFLFDTKGKEKGGNGYTFDWNVLKDYPSSKPFILSGGIGLEEIDSVKELMQTDLPLYAIDVNSKFEDQPGRKNIEDLKKLIGSFNPTRRTD
;
A
#
# COMPACT_ATOMS: atom_id res chain seq x y z
N MET A 1 -8.51 -3.98 5.32
CA MET A 1 -9.66 -4.85 4.92
C MET A 1 -9.93 -5.83 6.05
N LYS A 2 -11.16 -5.99 6.55
CA LYS A 2 -11.42 -6.88 7.70
C LYS A 2 -12.47 -7.96 7.40
N HIS A 3 -13.58 -7.60 6.77
CA HIS A 3 -14.75 -8.48 6.75
C HIS A 3 -15.01 -9.20 5.42
N ASN A 4 -14.64 -8.64 4.28
CA ASN A 4 -14.97 -9.19 2.97
C ASN A 4 -13.80 -9.14 1.98
N ALA A 5 -12.60 -9.50 2.44
CA ALA A 5 -11.40 -9.49 1.62
C ALA A 5 -11.52 -10.38 0.37
N ALA A 6 -12.14 -11.55 0.49
CA ALA A 6 -12.34 -12.45 -0.66
C ALA A 6 -13.25 -11.83 -1.73
N ASP A 7 -14.34 -11.14 -1.34
CA ASP A 7 -15.24 -10.48 -2.29
C ASP A 7 -14.54 -9.35 -3.05
N VAL A 8 -13.68 -8.60 -2.34
CA VAL A 8 -12.90 -7.53 -2.97
C VAL A 8 -11.82 -8.09 -3.89
N ALA A 9 -11.21 -9.22 -3.54
CA ALA A 9 -10.19 -9.84 -4.37
C ALA A 9 -10.72 -10.27 -5.75
N VAL A 10 -12.01 -10.59 -5.86
CA VAL A 10 -12.67 -10.90 -7.16
C VAL A 10 -12.66 -9.69 -8.12
N LEU A 11 -12.57 -8.48 -7.57
CA LEU A 11 -12.48 -7.25 -8.38
C LEU A 11 -11.06 -6.98 -8.92
N ASP A 12 -10.10 -7.84 -8.57
CA ASP A 12 -8.70 -7.81 -9.02
C ASP A 12 -8.01 -6.44 -8.82
N PRO A 13 -8.03 -5.87 -7.60
CA PRO A 13 -7.26 -4.65 -7.31
C PRO A 13 -5.76 -4.97 -7.30
N ASP A 14 -4.92 -3.99 -7.65
CA ASP A 14 -3.45 -4.18 -7.61
C ASP A 14 -2.93 -4.38 -6.17
N TYR A 15 -3.59 -3.76 -5.18
CA TYR A 15 -3.19 -3.77 -3.76
C TYR A 15 -4.39 -3.97 -2.84
N MET A 16 -4.18 -4.72 -1.75
CA MET A 16 -5.17 -4.86 -0.68
C MET A 16 -4.52 -4.57 0.69
N GLY A 17 -5.03 -3.54 1.38
CA GLY A 17 -4.53 -3.08 2.68
C GLY A 17 -5.19 -3.76 3.88
N PHE A 18 -4.36 -4.17 4.87
CA PHE A 18 -4.77 -4.74 6.16
C PHE A 18 -4.19 -3.89 7.28
N ILE A 19 -5.05 -3.32 8.14
CA ILE A 19 -4.66 -2.32 9.14
C ILE A 19 -4.38 -3.00 10.45
N PHE A 20 -3.17 -2.78 11.01
CA PHE A 20 -2.74 -3.26 12.33
C PHE A 20 -2.59 -2.06 13.27
N TYR A 21 -3.71 -1.55 13.73
CA TYR A 21 -3.80 -0.46 14.69
C TYR A 21 -5.02 -0.67 15.57
N GLU A 22 -4.82 -1.08 16.82
CA GLU A 22 -5.88 -1.49 17.75
C GLU A 22 -6.98 -0.44 17.96
N LYS A 23 -6.61 0.86 17.92
CA LYS A 23 -7.57 1.96 18.08
C LYS A 23 -8.46 2.18 16.85
N SER A 24 -8.15 1.52 15.72
CA SER A 24 -8.95 1.62 14.51
C SER A 24 -10.12 0.64 14.55
N PRO A 25 -11.34 1.06 14.19
CA PRO A 25 -12.46 0.12 14.00
C PRO A 25 -12.22 -0.85 12.84
N ARG A 26 -11.18 -0.60 12.02
CA ARG A 26 -10.76 -1.42 10.89
C ARG A 26 -9.56 -2.31 11.23
N ASN A 27 -9.17 -2.38 12.52
CA ASN A 27 -8.05 -3.21 12.95
C ASN A 27 -8.24 -4.66 12.50
N TYR A 28 -7.21 -5.22 11.88
CA TYR A 28 -7.19 -6.60 11.43
C TYR A 28 -6.69 -7.48 12.58
N ASP A 29 -7.62 -8.13 13.25
CA ASP A 29 -7.42 -8.96 14.45
C ASP A 29 -7.58 -10.48 14.17
N LEU A 30 -7.62 -10.85 12.87
CA LEU A 30 -7.69 -12.26 12.47
C LEU A 30 -6.29 -12.84 12.32
N ASN A 31 -6.19 -14.15 12.50
CA ASN A 31 -4.91 -14.88 12.46
C ASN A 31 -4.41 -15.20 11.04
N GLU A 32 -5.29 -15.11 10.05
CA GLU A 32 -4.95 -15.41 8.65
C GLU A 32 -5.69 -14.49 7.69
N ILE A 33 -5.08 -14.22 6.55
CA ILE A 33 -5.69 -13.54 5.41
C ILE A 33 -6.19 -14.61 4.45
N PRO A 34 -7.42 -14.51 3.90
CA PRO A 34 -7.89 -15.42 2.88
C PRO A 34 -6.89 -15.53 1.72
N SER A 35 -6.85 -16.68 1.05
CA SER A 35 -6.04 -16.83 -0.16
C SER A 35 -6.47 -15.79 -1.19
N LEU A 36 -5.51 -14.99 -1.66
CA LEU A 36 -5.71 -13.96 -2.68
C LEU A 36 -5.02 -14.38 -3.98
N PRO A 37 -5.53 -13.93 -5.15
CA PRO A 37 -4.81 -14.06 -6.41
C PRO A 37 -3.38 -13.50 -6.30
N LEU A 38 -2.40 -14.19 -6.91
CA LEU A 38 -0.98 -13.81 -6.84
C LEU A 38 -0.67 -12.41 -7.41
N ALA A 39 -1.53 -11.90 -8.27
CA ALA A 39 -1.39 -10.56 -8.83
C ALA A 39 -1.68 -9.45 -7.81
N ILE A 40 -2.45 -9.75 -6.76
CA ILE A 40 -2.84 -8.79 -5.72
C ILE A 40 -1.77 -8.72 -4.64
N LYS A 41 -1.08 -7.59 -4.54
CA LYS A 41 -0.09 -7.35 -3.50
C LYS A 41 -0.76 -7.03 -2.16
N LYS A 42 -0.30 -7.70 -1.12
CA LYS A 42 -0.78 -7.47 0.26
C LYS A 42 -0.01 -6.32 0.91
N VAL A 43 -0.74 -5.35 1.47
CA VAL A 43 -0.20 -4.19 2.18
C VAL A 43 -0.51 -4.30 3.66
N GLY A 44 0.52 -4.35 4.51
CA GLY A 44 0.36 -4.19 5.96
C GLY A 44 0.41 -2.72 6.34
N VAL A 45 -0.65 -2.21 6.98
CA VAL A 45 -0.75 -0.79 7.39
C VAL A 45 -0.53 -0.68 8.90
N PHE A 46 0.46 0.11 9.30
CA PHE A 46 0.90 0.26 10.68
C PHE A 46 0.90 1.73 11.11
N VAL A 47 0.66 1.97 12.40
CA VAL A 47 0.64 3.31 12.99
C VAL A 47 1.50 3.29 14.26
N ASN A 48 2.69 3.89 14.21
CA ASN A 48 3.65 3.96 15.32
C ASN A 48 3.90 2.59 15.98
N ALA A 49 3.96 1.55 15.17
CA ALA A 49 4.18 0.19 15.67
C ALA A 49 5.67 -0.06 15.92
N GLU A 50 5.95 -0.93 16.90
CA GLU A 50 7.31 -1.41 17.14
C GLU A 50 7.80 -2.20 15.93
N LEU A 51 9.09 -2.07 15.61
CA LEU A 51 9.69 -2.65 14.42
C LEU A 51 9.55 -4.18 14.38
N ASP A 52 9.76 -4.82 15.53
CA ASP A 52 9.64 -6.28 15.65
C ASP A 52 8.23 -6.76 15.38
N PHE A 53 7.21 -6.01 15.83
CA PHE A 53 5.82 -6.31 15.52
C PHE A 53 5.53 -6.19 14.02
N VAL A 54 6.03 -5.15 13.36
CA VAL A 54 5.89 -5.00 11.89
C VAL A 54 6.48 -6.20 11.17
N LEU A 55 7.72 -6.59 11.53
CA LEU A 55 8.42 -7.72 10.92
C LEU A 55 7.74 -9.07 11.22
N GLU A 56 7.17 -9.23 12.41
CA GLU A 56 6.35 -10.41 12.75
C GLU A 56 5.14 -10.53 11.82
N LYS A 57 4.40 -9.43 11.62
CA LYS A 57 3.23 -9.41 10.73
C LYS A 57 3.60 -9.64 9.27
N VAL A 58 4.73 -9.10 8.83
CA VAL A 58 5.27 -9.39 7.49
C VAL A 58 5.52 -10.90 7.32
N ARG A 59 6.13 -11.57 8.32
CA ARG A 59 6.34 -13.03 8.28
C ARG A 59 5.03 -13.81 8.28
N GLN A 60 4.12 -13.42 9.16
CA GLN A 60 2.84 -14.12 9.37
C GLN A 60 1.97 -14.08 8.11
N PHE A 61 1.87 -12.92 7.45
CA PHE A 61 0.89 -12.70 6.38
C PHE A 61 1.52 -12.60 4.99
N GLY A 62 2.86 -12.53 4.89
CA GLY A 62 3.56 -12.37 3.63
C GLY A 62 3.24 -11.04 2.96
N PHE A 63 3.36 -9.91 3.69
CA PHE A 63 3.17 -8.59 3.11
C PHE A 63 4.30 -8.24 2.15
N GLU A 64 3.94 -7.71 1.00
CA GLU A 64 4.86 -7.22 -0.03
C GLU A 64 5.08 -5.72 0.08
N VAL A 65 4.20 -5.04 0.81
CA VAL A 65 4.26 -3.60 1.10
C VAL A 65 4.00 -3.35 2.57
N ILE A 66 4.82 -2.47 3.17
CA ILE A 66 4.62 -1.93 4.52
C ILE A 66 4.23 -0.47 4.36
N GLN A 67 3.03 -0.11 4.80
CA GLN A 67 2.54 1.27 4.82
C GLN A 67 2.63 1.83 6.24
N LEU A 68 3.47 2.84 6.44
CA LEU A 68 3.71 3.52 7.70
C LEU A 68 2.81 4.76 7.80
N HIS A 69 1.76 4.67 8.59
CA HIS A 69 0.67 5.67 8.67
C HIS A 69 0.70 6.51 9.95
N GLY A 70 1.75 6.42 10.73
CA GLY A 70 1.98 7.17 11.96
C GLY A 70 3.03 8.28 11.80
N ASN A 71 3.76 8.54 12.88
CA ASN A 71 4.84 9.52 12.94
C ASN A 71 6.22 8.85 12.91
N GLU A 72 6.33 7.72 12.17
CA GLU A 72 7.59 7.00 12.04
C GLU A 72 8.66 7.90 11.41
N SER A 73 9.82 8.00 12.07
CA SER A 73 10.92 8.88 11.65
C SER A 73 11.70 8.32 10.45
N PRO A 74 12.54 9.13 9.78
CA PRO A 74 13.44 8.64 8.74
C PRO A 74 14.36 7.52 9.24
N GLU A 75 14.85 7.60 10.50
CA GLU A 75 15.70 6.58 11.12
C GLU A 75 14.94 5.25 11.27
N TYR A 76 13.70 5.31 11.72
CA TYR A 76 12.84 4.12 11.79
C TYR A 76 12.66 3.50 10.41
N CYS A 77 12.41 4.31 9.38
CA CYS A 77 12.28 3.82 8.01
C CYS A 77 13.57 3.21 7.48
N ALA A 78 14.72 3.80 7.80
CA ALA A 78 16.05 3.28 7.43
C ALA A 78 16.34 1.94 8.11
N GLU A 79 16.06 1.82 9.40
CA GLU A 79 16.21 0.58 10.16
C GLU A 79 15.30 -0.52 9.60
N LEU A 80 14.02 -0.21 9.35
CA LEU A 80 13.09 -1.14 8.73
C LEU A 80 13.60 -1.62 7.37
N LYS A 81 14.13 -0.71 6.54
CA LYS A 81 14.70 -1.04 5.22
C LYS A 81 15.90 -1.99 5.34
N THR A 82 16.76 -1.81 6.33
CA THR A 82 17.90 -2.68 6.60
C THR A 82 17.44 -4.05 7.07
N ARG A 83 16.60 -4.11 8.10
CA ARG A 83 16.14 -5.36 8.70
C ARG A 83 15.28 -6.20 7.73
N ARG A 84 14.51 -5.56 6.84
CA ARG A 84 13.78 -6.29 5.79
C ARG A 84 14.72 -6.98 4.80
N ALA A 85 15.86 -6.35 4.47
CA ALA A 85 16.84 -6.95 3.56
C ALA A 85 17.51 -8.17 4.17
N GLU A 86 17.87 -8.12 5.45
CA GLU A 86 18.38 -9.25 6.20
C GLU A 86 17.35 -10.38 6.29
N PHE A 87 16.09 -10.03 6.50
CA PHE A 87 14.97 -10.96 6.56
C PHE A 87 14.78 -11.75 5.25
N VAL A 88 14.78 -11.06 4.09
CA VAL A 88 14.68 -11.69 2.78
C VAL A 88 15.86 -12.63 2.54
N SER A 89 17.08 -12.21 2.91
CA SER A 89 18.30 -13.03 2.78
C SER A 89 18.27 -14.27 3.68
N ALA A 90 17.77 -14.15 4.90
CA ALA A 90 17.66 -15.28 5.84
C ALA A 90 16.59 -16.31 5.44
N SER A 91 15.52 -15.86 4.77
CA SER A 91 14.45 -16.73 4.26
C SER A 91 14.90 -17.54 3.02
N HIS A 92 16.03 -17.15 2.38
CA HIS A 92 16.59 -17.83 1.21
C HIS A 92 18.11 -18.00 1.35
N PRO A 93 18.58 -18.90 2.25
CA PRO A 93 20.01 -19.03 2.56
C PRO A 93 20.88 -19.52 1.38
N ASN A 94 20.29 -19.93 0.26
CA ASN A 94 21.00 -20.50 -0.88
C ASN A 94 21.22 -19.55 -2.08
N LEU A 95 20.81 -18.28 -2.00
CA LEU A 95 20.98 -17.32 -3.11
C LEU A 95 22.41 -16.74 -3.26
N GLY A 96 23.34 -17.08 -2.37
CA GLY A 96 24.72 -16.56 -2.36
C GLY A 96 25.84 -17.59 -2.31
N ARG A 97 25.57 -18.90 -2.34
CA ARG A 97 26.62 -19.92 -2.32
C ARG A 97 26.74 -20.64 -3.67
N THR A 98 27.79 -20.32 -4.39
CA THR A 98 28.32 -21.15 -5.47
C THR A 98 28.59 -22.55 -4.91
N VAL A 99 27.79 -23.53 -5.29
CA VAL A 99 28.01 -24.91 -4.91
C VAL A 99 29.10 -25.48 -5.84
N GLN A 100 30.30 -25.66 -5.31
CA GLN A 100 31.26 -26.62 -5.86
C GLN A 100 31.01 -27.97 -5.18
N LYS A 101 30.34 -28.86 -5.81
CA LYS A 101 30.63 -30.28 -6.08
C LYS A 101 29.37 -31.03 -6.49
N ALA A 102 29.46 -31.60 -7.66
CA ALA A 102 28.45 -32.41 -8.27
C ALA A 102 28.26 -33.76 -7.54
N VAL A 103 26.98 -34.09 -7.31
CA VAL A 103 26.49 -35.46 -7.34
C VAL A 103 25.36 -35.46 -8.38
N GLU A 104 25.53 -36.23 -9.46
CA GLU A 104 24.54 -36.36 -10.51
C GLU A 104 23.29 -37.04 -9.96
N VAL A 105 22.18 -36.31 -9.92
CA VAL A 105 20.83 -36.86 -9.75
C VAL A 105 20.05 -36.41 -10.99
N PRO A 106 19.16 -37.28 -11.58
CA PRO A 106 18.50 -36.97 -12.85
C PRO A 106 17.68 -35.66 -12.72
N ALA A 107 17.80 -34.82 -13.73
CA ALA A 107 17.20 -33.50 -13.79
C ALA A 107 15.67 -33.56 -13.73
N LEU A 108 15.11 -33.26 -12.57
CA LEU A 108 13.84 -32.58 -12.47
C LEU A 108 14.11 -31.11 -12.73
N SER A 109 13.39 -30.50 -13.68
CA SER A 109 13.48 -29.09 -13.99
C SER A 109 13.42 -28.28 -12.70
N PRO A 110 14.31 -27.28 -12.49
CA PRO A 110 14.23 -26.41 -11.33
C PRO A 110 12.84 -25.77 -11.32
N ILE A 111 12.06 -26.01 -10.28
CA ILE A 111 10.92 -25.16 -9.98
C ILE A 111 11.54 -23.82 -9.68
N GLU A 112 11.44 -22.87 -10.60
CA GLU A 112 11.77 -21.46 -10.33
C GLU A 112 10.82 -20.99 -9.23
N VAL A 113 11.30 -21.04 -7.98
CA VAL A 113 10.64 -20.37 -6.88
C VAL A 113 10.78 -18.87 -7.18
N PRO A 114 9.68 -18.12 -7.37
CA PRO A 114 9.78 -16.71 -7.65
C PRO A 114 10.61 -16.05 -6.56
N VAL A 115 11.68 -15.32 -6.94
CA VAL A 115 12.42 -14.49 -5.99
C VAL A 115 11.41 -13.49 -5.42
N PRO A 116 11.17 -13.48 -4.11
CA PRO A 116 10.22 -12.53 -3.55
C PRO A 116 10.69 -11.12 -3.91
N SER A 117 9.81 -10.33 -4.51
CA SER A 117 10.06 -8.92 -4.74
C SER A 117 10.48 -8.26 -3.43
N PRO A 118 11.45 -7.35 -3.42
CA PRO A 118 11.82 -6.65 -2.20
C PRO A 118 10.57 -5.98 -1.62
N ILE A 119 10.33 -6.18 -0.31
CA ILE A 119 9.21 -5.58 0.40
C ILE A 119 9.30 -4.06 0.26
N GLU A 120 8.28 -3.40 -0.29
CA GLU A 120 8.25 -1.95 -0.42
C GLU A 120 7.86 -1.27 0.90
N VAL A 121 8.40 -0.10 1.17
CA VAL A 121 8.00 0.76 2.29
C VAL A 121 7.38 2.04 1.76
N TRP A 122 6.14 2.29 2.14
CA TRP A 122 5.40 3.51 1.82
C TRP A 122 5.22 4.35 3.07
N LYS A 123 5.59 5.63 3.02
CA LYS A 123 5.39 6.56 4.15
C LYS A 123 4.23 7.49 3.88
N VAL A 124 3.31 7.53 4.82
CA VAL A 124 2.11 8.37 4.75
C VAL A 124 2.39 9.74 5.35
N PHE A 125 1.96 10.78 4.64
CA PHE A 125 1.92 12.16 5.11
C PHE A 125 0.49 12.69 5.00
N SER A 126 -0.02 13.25 6.09
CA SER A 126 -1.32 13.93 6.07
C SER A 126 -1.17 15.32 5.48
N ILE A 127 -1.82 15.56 4.35
CA ILE A 127 -1.87 16.86 3.69
C ILE A 127 -3.19 17.57 4.02
N LYS A 128 -3.10 18.86 4.29
CA LYS A 128 -4.22 19.79 4.44
C LYS A 128 -4.13 20.86 3.36
N ASP A 129 -4.71 22.01 3.61
CA ASP A 129 -4.73 23.17 2.69
C ASP A 129 -3.32 23.64 2.27
N SER A 130 -2.28 23.26 3.00
CA SER A 130 -0.87 23.47 2.70
C SER A 130 -0.02 22.34 3.25
N PHE A 131 1.15 22.11 2.64
CA PHE A 131 2.11 21.09 3.09
C PHE A 131 3.55 21.57 2.81
N ASP A 132 4.42 21.39 3.80
CA ASP A 132 5.85 21.67 3.63
C ASP A 132 6.54 20.42 3.04
N PHE A 133 6.72 20.40 1.73
CA PHE A 133 7.38 19.30 1.03
C PHE A 133 8.87 19.17 1.38
N SER A 134 9.50 20.14 2.06
CA SER A 134 10.90 20.04 2.44
C SER A 134 11.18 18.87 3.39
N ILE A 135 10.18 18.46 4.19
CA ILE A 135 10.29 17.32 5.11
C ILE A 135 10.51 15.99 4.40
N LEU A 136 10.13 15.88 3.13
CA LEU A 136 10.26 14.64 2.37
C LEU A 136 11.73 14.28 2.08
N LYS A 137 12.64 15.26 2.07
CA LYS A 137 14.06 15.05 1.74
C LYS A 137 14.72 13.99 2.62
N GLU A 138 14.38 13.94 3.90
CA GLU A 138 14.94 12.97 4.84
C GLU A 138 14.38 11.55 4.62
N TYR A 139 13.15 11.45 4.09
CA TYR A 139 12.49 10.18 3.79
C TYR A 139 12.81 9.61 2.41
N GLU A 140 13.19 10.45 1.45
CA GLU A 140 13.46 10.01 0.07
C GLU A 140 14.42 8.81 -0.04
N PRO A 141 15.56 8.76 0.66
CA PRO A 141 16.49 7.63 0.55
C PRO A 141 16.00 6.35 1.26
N VAL A 142 15.05 6.47 2.17
CA VAL A 142 14.68 5.40 3.10
C VAL A 142 13.29 4.80 2.88
N VAL A 143 12.49 5.37 1.95
CA VAL A 143 11.18 4.81 1.56
C VAL A 143 11.10 4.63 0.04
N ASP A 144 10.22 3.74 -0.41
CA ASP A 144 10.07 3.45 -1.84
C ASP A 144 9.04 4.36 -2.50
N LYS A 145 7.96 4.73 -1.78
CA LYS A 145 6.93 5.68 -2.25
C LYS A 145 6.42 6.53 -1.10
N PHE A 146 5.89 7.69 -1.43
CA PHE A 146 5.08 8.47 -0.51
C PHE A 146 3.60 8.13 -0.67
N LEU A 147 2.82 8.32 0.39
CA LEU A 147 1.37 8.31 0.31
C LEU A 147 0.86 9.61 0.92
N PHE A 148 0.10 10.37 0.16
CA PHE A 148 -0.51 11.60 0.63
C PHE A 148 -1.96 11.35 1.01
N ASP A 149 -2.22 11.33 2.33
CA ASP A 149 -3.55 11.20 2.90
C ASP A 149 -4.15 12.60 3.08
N THR A 150 -5.01 12.96 2.15
CA THR A 150 -5.62 14.27 2.10
C THR A 150 -6.85 14.31 3.02
N LYS A 151 -6.79 15.15 4.07
CA LYS A 151 -7.89 15.34 5.01
C LYS A 151 -8.59 16.66 4.71
N GLY A 152 -9.78 16.57 4.12
CA GLY A 152 -10.69 17.72 4.07
C GLY A 152 -11.03 18.22 5.48
N LYS A 153 -11.38 19.50 5.62
CA LYS A 153 -11.86 20.08 6.88
C LYS A 153 -13.04 19.26 7.41
N GLU A 154 -13.06 19.05 8.72
CA GLU A 154 -14.10 18.30 9.41
C GLU A 154 -15.51 18.72 8.99
N LYS A 155 -16.39 17.73 8.97
CA LYS A 155 -17.81 17.75 8.59
C LYS A 155 -18.55 18.98 9.09
N GLY A 156 -18.82 19.86 8.17
CA GLY A 156 -19.81 20.92 8.29
C GLY A 156 -20.39 21.17 6.90
N GLY A 157 -21.34 20.39 6.47
CA GLY A 157 -22.43 20.71 5.54
C GLY A 157 -22.19 21.33 4.16
N ASN A 158 -21.00 21.63 3.74
CA ASN A 158 -20.72 22.29 2.46
C ASN A 158 -19.57 21.56 1.76
N GLY A 159 -19.81 20.38 1.19
CA GLY A 159 -19.07 19.68 0.13
C GLY A 159 -17.65 20.15 -0.21
N TYR A 160 -16.75 20.30 0.79
CA TYR A 160 -15.37 20.65 0.50
C TYR A 160 -14.63 19.39 0.06
N THR A 161 -14.45 19.27 -1.24
CA THR A 161 -13.41 18.47 -1.84
C THR A 161 -12.07 19.06 -1.42
N PHE A 162 -11.13 18.22 -0.98
CA PHE A 162 -9.75 18.63 -0.78
C PHE A 162 -9.21 19.21 -2.10
N ASP A 163 -8.58 20.37 -2.01
CA ASP A 163 -7.95 20.99 -3.17
C ASP A 163 -6.60 20.34 -3.45
N TRP A 164 -6.55 19.38 -4.39
CA TRP A 164 -5.31 18.71 -4.80
C TRP A 164 -4.31 19.62 -5.51
N ASN A 165 -4.63 20.91 -5.69
CA ASN A 165 -3.68 21.89 -6.23
C ASN A 165 -2.40 22.01 -5.38
N VAL A 166 -2.46 21.70 -4.08
CA VAL A 166 -1.26 21.65 -3.23
C VAL A 166 -0.22 20.65 -3.77
N LEU A 167 -0.64 19.60 -4.45
CA LEU A 167 0.26 18.60 -5.03
C LEU A 167 1.03 19.12 -6.26
N LYS A 168 0.61 20.22 -6.87
CA LYS A 168 1.34 20.86 -7.98
C LYS A 168 2.71 21.36 -7.55
N ASP A 169 2.89 21.64 -6.26
CA ASP A 169 4.16 22.07 -5.68
C ASP A 169 5.04 20.89 -5.23
N TYR A 170 4.63 19.64 -5.51
CA TYR A 170 5.41 18.47 -5.19
C TYR A 170 6.74 18.44 -5.97
N PRO A 171 7.90 18.55 -5.28
CA PRO A 171 9.17 18.83 -5.95
C PRO A 171 9.95 17.59 -6.37
N SER A 172 9.47 16.39 -6.02
CA SER A 172 10.21 15.14 -6.20
C SER A 172 9.68 14.32 -7.37
N SER A 173 10.55 13.52 -7.98
CA SER A 173 10.18 12.51 -8.97
C SER A 173 9.80 11.17 -8.33
N LYS A 174 9.90 11.05 -6.98
CA LYS A 174 9.51 9.82 -6.28
C LYS A 174 8.02 9.56 -6.46
N PRO A 175 7.61 8.35 -6.90
CA PRO A 175 6.20 8.03 -7.07
C PRO A 175 5.40 8.18 -5.77
N PHE A 176 4.18 8.67 -5.87
CA PHE A 176 3.29 8.77 -4.72
C PHE A 176 1.91 8.15 -4.97
N ILE A 177 1.28 7.76 -3.89
CA ILE A 177 -0.10 7.29 -3.82
C ILE A 177 -0.98 8.42 -3.27
N LEU A 178 -2.12 8.65 -3.89
CA LEU A 178 -3.13 9.59 -3.41
C LEU A 178 -4.17 8.86 -2.58
N SER A 179 -4.42 9.34 -1.37
CA SER A 179 -5.42 8.81 -0.45
C SER A 179 -6.21 9.96 0.22
N GLY A 180 -7.27 9.60 0.92
CA GLY A 180 -8.07 10.52 1.73
C GLY A 180 -9.26 11.12 0.97
N GLY A 181 -10.46 10.80 1.44
CA GLY A 181 -11.70 11.39 0.93
C GLY A 181 -12.11 11.03 -0.50
N ILE A 182 -11.34 10.20 -1.21
CA ILE A 182 -11.67 9.79 -2.57
C ILE A 182 -12.94 8.92 -2.55
N GLY A 183 -13.95 9.33 -3.27
CA GLY A 183 -15.19 8.62 -3.52
C GLY A 183 -15.55 8.64 -5.01
N LEU A 184 -16.77 8.24 -5.34
CA LEU A 184 -17.24 8.24 -6.74
C LEU A 184 -17.35 9.65 -7.32
N GLU A 185 -17.56 10.66 -6.48
CA GLU A 185 -17.70 12.05 -6.88
C GLU A 185 -16.35 12.68 -7.26
N GLU A 186 -15.24 12.15 -6.74
CA GLU A 186 -13.88 12.66 -6.98
C GLU A 186 -13.19 12.00 -8.18
N ILE A 187 -13.82 11.03 -8.86
CA ILE A 187 -13.19 10.26 -9.94
C ILE A 187 -12.70 11.17 -11.08
N ASP A 188 -13.48 12.14 -11.50
CA ASP A 188 -13.10 13.02 -12.61
C ASP A 188 -11.91 13.91 -12.23
N SER A 189 -11.87 14.41 -11.00
CA SER A 189 -10.73 15.18 -10.50
C SER A 189 -9.46 14.31 -10.36
N VAL A 190 -9.60 13.02 -10.00
CA VAL A 190 -8.46 12.08 -10.02
C VAL A 190 -7.96 11.89 -11.45
N LYS A 191 -8.85 11.73 -12.43
CA LYS A 191 -8.45 11.59 -13.83
C LYS A 191 -7.74 12.84 -14.35
N GLU A 192 -8.18 14.03 -13.97
CA GLU A 192 -7.50 15.29 -14.31
C GLU A 192 -6.08 15.30 -13.71
N LEU A 193 -5.92 14.89 -12.45
CA LEU A 193 -4.61 14.79 -11.81
C LEU A 193 -3.69 13.78 -12.52
N MET A 194 -4.23 12.65 -12.99
CA MET A 194 -3.48 11.63 -13.75
C MET A 194 -2.97 12.15 -15.11
N GLN A 195 -3.52 13.23 -15.63
CA GLN A 195 -3.07 13.86 -16.89
C GLN A 195 -1.96 14.88 -16.70
N THR A 196 -1.57 15.15 -15.45
CA THR A 196 -0.44 16.03 -15.11
C THR A 196 0.88 15.26 -15.16
N ASP A 197 2.01 16.00 -15.12
CA ASP A 197 3.36 15.41 -15.04
C ASP A 197 3.71 14.93 -13.62
N LEU A 198 2.78 14.96 -12.69
CA LEU A 198 2.99 14.48 -11.33
C LEU A 198 3.18 12.94 -11.32
N PRO A 199 4.13 12.42 -10.53
CA PRO A 199 4.40 10.99 -10.47
C PRO A 199 3.35 10.25 -9.61
N LEU A 200 2.06 10.45 -9.94
CA LEU A 200 0.95 9.74 -9.32
C LEU A 200 1.01 8.26 -9.73
N TYR A 201 1.26 7.39 -8.77
CA TYR A 201 1.44 5.96 -8.99
C TYR A 201 0.13 5.16 -8.86
N ALA A 202 -0.66 5.47 -7.82
CA ALA A 202 -1.90 4.77 -7.52
C ALA A 202 -2.84 5.67 -6.68
N ILE A 203 -4.08 5.25 -6.56
CA ILE A 203 -5.03 5.79 -5.60
C ILE A 203 -5.32 4.76 -4.51
N ASP A 204 -5.48 5.21 -3.27
CA ASP A 204 -5.91 4.40 -2.14
C ASP A 204 -7.29 4.85 -1.67
N VAL A 205 -8.25 3.93 -1.66
CA VAL A 205 -9.64 4.20 -1.28
C VAL A 205 -10.04 3.39 -0.05
N ASN A 206 -10.74 4.03 0.88
CA ASN A 206 -11.10 3.38 2.13
C ASN A 206 -12.57 3.69 2.53
N SER A 207 -12.80 4.67 3.39
CA SER A 207 -14.08 4.88 4.10
C SER A 207 -15.25 5.23 3.20
N LYS A 208 -15.01 5.90 2.06
CA LYS A 208 -16.06 6.25 1.08
C LYS A 208 -16.62 5.03 0.33
N PHE A 209 -15.89 3.90 0.38
CA PHE A 209 -16.26 2.64 -0.24
C PHE A 209 -16.54 1.56 0.81
N GLU A 210 -17.17 1.93 1.93
CA GLU A 210 -17.50 1.00 3.00
C GLU A 210 -18.98 1.13 3.41
N ASP A 211 -19.64 -0.02 3.57
CA ASP A 211 -20.97 -0.08 4.19
C ASP A 211 -20.88 0.10 5.70
N GLN A 212 -19.79 -0.39 6.28
CA GLN A 212 -19.38 -0.21 7.68
C GLN A 212 -17.84 -0.33 7.77
N PRO A 213 -17.21 0.18 8.84
CA PRO A 213 -15.76 0.10 9.00
C PRO A 213 -15.22 -1.30 8.78
N GLY A 214 -14.32 -1.45 7.79
CA GLY A 214 -13.69 -2.72 7.43
C GLY A 214 -14.49 -3.62 6.48
N ARG A 215 -15.72 -3.25 6.08
CA ARG A 215 -16.52 -3.94 5.07
C ARG A 215 -16.69 -3.08 3.83
N LYS A 216 -16.09 -3.46 2.73
CA LYS A 216 -16.16 -2.71 1.47
C LYS A 216 -17.51 -2.89 0.77
N ASN A 217 -18.00 -1.79 0.17
CA ASN A 217 -19.12 -1.80 -0.76
C ASN A 217 -18.62 -2.25 -2.13
N ILE A 218 -19.01 -3.47 -2.52
CA ILE A 218 -18.54 -4.11 -3.75
C ILE A 218 -19.05 -3.37 -4.98
N GLU A 219 -20.30 -2.91 -4.97
CA GLU A 219 -20.91 -2.23 -6.12
C GLU A 219 -20.23 -0.87 -6.40
N ASP A 220 -19.88 -0.13 -5.36
CA ASP A 220 -19.18 1.14 -5.54
C ASP A 220 -17.72 0.93 -5.95
N LEU A 221 -17.04 -0.12 -5.45
CA LEU A 221 -15.72 -0.50 -5.94
C LEU A 221 -15.73 -0.92 -7.42
N LYS A 222 -16.77 -1.65 -7.88
CA LYS A 222 -16.93 -1.97 -9.32
C LYS A 222 -17.05 -0.71 -10.17
N LYS A 223 -17.84 0.27 -9.73
CA LYS A 223 -17.98 1.56 -10.42
C LYS A 223 -16.63 2.29 -10.50
N LEU A 224 -15.89 2.33 -9.38
CA LEU A 224 -14.56 2.93 -9.33
C LEU A 224 -13.62 2.27 -10.35
N ILE A 225 -13.46 0.96 -10.28
CA ILE A 225 -12.56 0.19 -11.16
C ILE A 225 -12.97 0.35 -12.62
N GLY A 226 -14.27 0.25 -12.92
CA GLY A 226 -14.81 0.47 -14.27
C GLY A 226 -14.57 1.87 -14.82
N SER A 227 -14.42 2.87 -13.94
CA SER A 227 -14.14 4.26 -14.36
C SER A 227 -12.71 4.46 -14.85
N PHE A 228 -11.75 3.67 -14.35
CA PHE A 228 -10.34 3.73 -14.75
C PHE A 228 -9.96 2.69 -15.81
N ASN A 229 -10.64 1.55 -15.84
CA ASN A 229 -10.42 0.45 -16.78
C ASN A 229 -11.71 0.07 -17.51
N PRO A 230 -12.12 0.82 -18.56
CA PRO A 230 -13.37 0.52 -19.29
C PRO A 230 -13.36 -0.85 -19.98
N THR A 231 -12.20 -1.50 -20.14
CA THR A 231 -12.07 -2.86 -20.70
C THR A 231 -12.17 -3.98 -19.65
N ARG A 232 -12.04 -3.69 -18.37
CA ARG A 232 -12.31 -4.63 -17.28
C ARG A 232 -13.81 -4.56 -16.91
N ARG A 233 -14.69 -4.96 -17.82
CA ARG A 233 -16.09 -5.24 -17.46
C ARG A 233 -16.08 -6.56 -16.69
N THR A 234 -16.35 -6.49 -15.41
CA THR A 234 -16.72 -7.67 -14.60
C THR A 234 -18.17 -7.98 -14.93
N ASP A 235 -18.37 -8.92 -15.86
CA ASP A 235 -19.68 -9.54 -16.10
C ASP A 235 -20.14 -10.31 -14.86
#